data_20aed68b36a589e96d69d3042def1766
#
_entry.id   20aed68b36a589e96d69d3042def1766
#
_cell.length_a   1.000
_cell.length_b   1.000
_cell.length_c   1.000
_cell.angle_alpha   90.00
_cell.angle_beta   90.00
_cell.angle_gamma   90.00
#
_symmetry.space_group_name_H-M   'P 1'
#
loop_
_entity.id
_entity.type
_entity.pdbx_description
1 polymer ?
#
loop_
_entity_poly.entity_id
_entity_poly.type
_entity_poly.pdbx_seq_one_letter_code
_entity_poly.pdbx_strand_id
1 'polypeptide(L)'
;AVDGNAAQISFEVSLPNGKLVAAQTLKDVIDAMFVTIFMALIATTIGTIIAFPLSFLAASNITRKGPVGTAAYYIVRAFLNIIRSYEPLVLATVFAMIVGFGSPFAGVIALSITTAASLGKMFSEAVESIDSGPIEAITATGANKIQMVMYAVVPQIVPDFLSFTIYHWDINVRISTIIGFVGGGGIGYFLSQRINTLQYTQAGT
;
A
#
# COMPACT_ATOMS: atom_id res chain seq x y z
N ALA A 1 -39.81 -31.16 -33.70
CA ALA A 1 -39.46 -31.81 -32.45
C ALA A 1 -38.06 -31.35 -32.04
N VAL A 2 -37.98 -30.50 -31.05
CA VAL A 2 -36.71 -30.09 -30.44
C VAL A 2 -36.51 -30.98 -29.23
N ASP A 3 -35.58 -31.94 -29.34
CA ASP A 3 -35.24 -32.82 -28.23
C ASP A 3 -34.58 -31.96 -27.13
N GLY A 4 -35.37 -31.74 -26.09
CA GLY A 4 -34.92 -31.09 -24.86
C GLY A 4 -34.06 -32.03 -24.02
N ASN A 5 -32.84 -32.28 -24.42
CA ASN A 5 -31.84 -32.95 -23.59
C ASN A 5 -31.08 -31.90 -22.80
N ALA A 6 -31.69 -31.38 -21.74
CA ALA A 6 -31.00 -30.62 -20.74
C ALA A 6 -29.99 -31.56 -20.09
N ALA A 7 -28.70 -31.40 -20.43
CA ALA A 7 -27.63 -32.11 -19.76
C ALA A 7 -27.65 -31.72 -18.28
N GLN A 8 -28.20 -32.59 -17.44
CA GLN A 8 -28.07 -32.48 -15.99
C GLN A 8 -26.61 -32.78 -15.66
N ILE A 9 -25.83 -31.71 -15.42
CA ILE A 9 -24.50 -31.87 -14.85
C ILE A 9 -24.71 -32.18 -13.37
N SER A 10 -24.74 -33.49 -13.04
CA SER A 10 -24.72 -33.95 -11.65
C SER A 10 -23.26 -33.88 -11.16
N PHE A 11 -22.98 -32.95 -10.25
CA PHE A 11 -21.75 -33.00 -9.52
C PHE A 11 -21.84 -34.05 -8.43
N GLU A 12 -21.25 -35.23 -8.64
CA GLU A 12 -21.00 -36.17 -7.55
C GLU A 12 -19.89 -35.62 -6.67
N VAL A 13 -20.26 -35.05 -5.53
CA VAL A 13 -19.32 -34.71 -4.46
C VAL A 13 -19.03 -36.03 -3.71
N SER A 14 -18.04 -36.78 -4.15
CA SER A 14 -17.50 -37.91 -3.39
C SER A 14 -16.71 -37.36 -2.21
N LEU A 15 -17.24 -37.47 -1.01
CA LEU A 15 -16.52 -37.20 0.23
C LEU A 15 -15.61 -38.41 0.56
N PRO A 16 -14.29 -38.32 0.38
CA PRO A 16 -13.40 -39.40 0.81
C PRO A 16 -13.38 -39.44 2.34
N ASN A 17 -13.83 -40.54 2.90
CA ASN A 17 -13.68 -40.92 4.32
C ASN A 17 -14.44 -40.05 5.36
N GLY A 18 -15.59 -39.46 5.03
CA GLY A 18 -16.42 -38.75 6.01
C GLY A 18 -15.79 -37.54 6.67
N LYS A 19 -14.62 -37.04 6.19
CA LYS A 19 -14.00 -35.80 6.64
C LYS A 19 -14.58 -34.64 5.86
N LEU A 20 -15.01 -33.60 6.57
CA LEU A 20 -15.38 -32.32 5.96
C LEU A 20 -14.14 -31.74 5.27
N VAL A 21 -14.15 -31.70 3.96
CA VAL A 21 -13.12 -31.02 3.16
C VAL A 21 -13.67 -29.66 2.77
N ALA A 22 -12.91 -28.61 3.03
CA ALA A 22 -13.29 -27.27 2.60
C ALA A 22 -13.52 -27.25 1.08
N ALA A 23 -14.63 -26.67 0.65
CA ALA A 23 -14.94 -26.52 -0.77
C ALA A 23 -13.80 -25.79 -1.48
N GLN A 24 -13.48 -26.16 -2.72
CA GLN A 24 -12.41 -25.53 -3.50
C GLN A 24 -12.56 -24.00 -3.52
N THR A 25 -13.80 -23.52 -3.68
CA THR A 25 -14.12 -22.08 -3.63
C THR A 25 -13.68 -21.41 -2.34
N LEU A 26 -13.84 -22.06 -1.18
CA LEU A 26 -13.39 -21.50 0.10
C LEU A 26 -11.88 -21.37 0.16
N LYS A 27 -11.13 -22.35 -0.37
CA LYS A 27 -9.67 -22.25 -0.45
C LYS A 27 -9.23 -21.11 -1.36
N ASP A 28 -9.85 -21.00 -2.54
CA ASP A 28 -9.53 -19.94 -3.51
C ASP A 28 -9.82 -18.54 -2.92
N VAL A 29 -10.89 -18.40 -2.13
CA VAL A 29 -11.22 -17.14 -1.41
C VAL A 29 -10.17 -16.81 -0.35
N ILE A 30 -9.79 -17.81 0.46
CA ILE A 30 -8.77 -17.62 1.50
C ILE A 30 -7.42 -17.22 0.86
N ASP A 31 -7.02 -17.89 -0.20
CA ASP A 31 -5.78 -17.56 -0.92
C ASP A 31 -5.84 -16.15 -1.51
N ALA A 32 -6.97 -15.75 -2.09
CA ALA A 32 -7.17 -14.40 -2.61
C ALA A 32 -7.16 -13.33 -1.50
N MET A 33 -7.68 -13.65 -0.30
CA MET A 33 -7.57 -12.76 0.87
C MET A 33 -6.12 -12.58 1.30
N PHE A 34 -5.35 -13.66 1.40
CA PHE A 34 -3.93 -13.57 1.73
C PHE A 34 -3.17 -12.73 0.71
N VAL A 35 -3.40 -12.95 -0.58
CA VAL A 35 -2.80 -12.13 -1.65
C VAL A 35 -3.10 -10.65 -1.45
N THR A 36 -4.36 -10.29 -1.11
CA THR A 36 -4.76 -8.90 -0.86
C THR A 36 -4.00 -8.28 0.32
N ILE A 37 -3.91 -9.00 1.43
CA ILE A 37 -3.22 -8.54 2.64
C ILE A 37 -1.71 -8.39 2.39
N PHE A 38 -1.08 -9.39 1.76
CA PHE A 38 0.34 -9.33 1.43
C PHE A 38 0.66 -8.23 0.41
N MET A 39 -0.22 -8.00 -0.57
CA MET A 39 -0.08 -6.90 -1.52
C MET A 39 -0.04 -5.54 -0.78
N ALA A 40 -0.96 -5.31 0.14
CA ALA A 40 -0.99 -4.09 0.95
C ALA A 40 0.26 -3.95 1.84
N LEU A 41 0.70 -5.05 2.45
CA LEU A 41 1.88 -5.09 3.33
C LEU A 41 3.17 -4.77 2.57
N ILE A 42 3.38 -5.43 1.43
CA ILE A 42 4.55 -5.21 0.56
C ILE A 42 4.54 -3.77 0.03
N ALA A 43 3.39 -3.29 -0.44
CA ALA A 43 3.26 -1.94 -0.96
C ALA A 43 3.56 -0.88 0.11
N THR A 44 3.05 -1.06 1.33
CA THR A 44 3.33 -0.14 2.44
C THR A 44 4.81 -0.17 2.83
N THR A 45 5.42 -1.36 2.88
CA THR A 45 6.84 -1.50 3.22
C THR A 45 7.72 -0.81 2.19
N ILE A 46 7.50 -1.07 0.89
CA ILE A 46 8.25 -0.41 -0.19
C ILE A 46 8.01 1.10 -0.15
N GLY A 47 6.75 1.52 0.00
CA GLY A 47 6.38 2.93 0.10
C GLY A 47 7.08 3.64 1.25
N THR A 48 7.14 3.01 2.43
CA THR A 48 7.83 3.55 3.62
C THR A 48 9.35 3.67 3.40
N ILE A 49 9.98 2.65 2.82
CA ILE A 49 11.43 2.67 2.52
C ILE A 49 11.77 3.83 1.57
N ILE A 50 10.93 4.08 0.57
CA ILE A 50 11.12 5.20 -0.38
C ILE A 50 10.78 6.53 0.28
N ALA A 51 9.72 6.60 1.09
CA ALA A 51 9.28 7.80 1.78
C ALA A 51 10.34 8.34 2.77
N PHE A 52 11.06 7.43 3.43
CA PHE A 52 12.04 7.80 4.46
C PHE A 52 13.11 8.77 3.93
N PRO A 53 13.89 8.49 2.88
CA PRO A 53 14.85 9.45 2.35
C PRO A 53 14.18 10.68 1.71
N LEU A 54 13.04 10.52 1.06
CA LEU A 54 12.31 11.62 0.44
C LEU A 54 11.82 12.64 1.49
N SER A 55 11.46 12.19 2.69
CA SER A 55 10.99 13.07 3.76
C SER A 55 12.04 14.08 4.21
N PHE A 56 13.29 13.65 4.32
CA PHE A 56 14.39 14.57 4.69
C PHE A 56 14.70 15.59 3.59
N LEU A 57 14.56 15.20 2.32
CA LEU A 57 14.68 16.12 1.19
C LEU A 57 13.50 17.11 1.11
N ALA A 58 12.33 16.70 1.55
CA ALA A 58 11.11 17.50 1.57
C ALA A 58 10.95 18.33 2.86
N ALA A 59 11.82 18.18 3.86
CA ALA A 59 11.78 18.94 5.11
C ALA A 59 12.48 20.29 4.97
N SER A 60 11.76 21.38 5.28
CA SER A 60 12.27 22.75 5.10
C SER A 60 13.42 23.10 6.03
N ASN A 61 13.38 22.60 7.28
CA ASN A 61 14.41 22.83 8.30
C ASN A 61 15.76 22.20 7.94
N ILE A 62 15.80 21.17 7.13
CA ILE A 62 17.00 20.47 6.69
C ILE A 62 17.48 20.99 5.35
N THR A 63 16.58 21.06 4.35
CA THR A 63 16.94 21.24 2.94
C THR A 63 17.04 22.70 2.51
N ARG A 64 16.28 23.62 3.11
CA ARG A 64 16.29 25.05 2.74
C ARG A 64 17.52 25.83 3.20
N LYS A 65 18.69 25.21 3.11
CA LYS A 65 19.99 25.84 3.42
C LYS A 65 20.68 26.26 2.12
N GLY A 66 20.39 27.49 1.65
CA GLY A 66 20.95 28.03 0.41
C GLY A 66 20.06 27.85 -0.84
N PRO A 67 20.45 28.46 -1.99
CA PRO A 67 19.59 28.51 -3.18
C PRO A 67 19.36 27.12 -3.81
N VAL A 68 20.38 26.26 -3.83
CA VAL A 68 20.27 24.89 -4.40
C VAL A 68 19.36 24.02 -3.52
N GLY A 69 19.49 24.08 -2.20
CA GLY A 69 18.64 23.36 -1.27
C GLY A 69 17.18 23.81 -1.36
N THR A 70 16.96 25.12 -1.49
CA THR A 70 15.62 25.67 -1.67
C THR A 70 14.97 25.18 -2.96
N ALA A 71 15.71 25.12 -4.06
CA ALA A 71 15.21 24.57 -5.33
C ALA A 71 14.86 23.07 -5.19
N ALA A 72 15.76 22.28 -4.58
CA ALA A 72 15.52 20.84 -4.32
C ALA A 72 14.27 20.61 -3.46
N TYR A 73 14.08 21.39 -2.41
CA TYR A 73 12.89 21.35 -1.56
C TYR A 73 11.61 21.55 -2.36
N TYR A 74 11.53 22.62 -3.17
CA TYR A 74 10.31 22.88 -3.95
C TYR A 74 10.05 21.81 -5.01
N ILE A 75 11.10 21.29 -5.68
CA ILE A 75 10.96 20.23 -6.67
C ILE A 75 10.43 18.95 -6.04
N VAL A 76 11.05 18.49 -4.94
CA VAL A 76 10.61 17.26 -4.25
C VAL A 76 9.21 17.42 -3.71
N ARG A 77 8.89 18.54 -3.10
CA ARG A 77 7.56 18.79 -2.51
C ARG A 77 6.46 18.90 -3.58
N ALA A 78 6.77 19.54 -4.72
CA ALA A 78 5.87 19.57 -5.87
C ALA A 78 5.63 18.17 -6.42
N PHE A 79 6.69 17.36 -6.58
CA PHE A 79 6.60 15.98 -7.05
C PHE A 79 5.73 15.11 -6.13
N LEU A 80 5.96 15.16 -4.82
CA LEU A 80 5.15 14.45 -3.84
C LEU A 80 3.68 14.88 -3.89
N ASN A 81 3.40 16.18 -4.02
CA ASN A 81 2.04 16.70 -4.12
C ASN A 81 1.34 16.26 -5.41
N ILE A 82 2.04 16.23 -6.55
CA ILE A 82 1.52 15.77 -7.83
C ILE A 82 1.15 14.29 -7.74
N ILE A 83 2.05 13.42 -7.28
CA ILE A 83 1.77 11.98 -7.18
C ILE A 83 0.61 11.72 -6.21
N ARG A 84 0.57 12.41 -5.08
CA ARG A 84 -0.48 12.27 -4.07
C ARG A 84 -1.86 12.72 -4.57
N SER A 85 -1.95 13.56 -5.60
CA SER A 85 -3.22 13.97 -6.18
C SER A 85 -3.87 12.90 -7.07
N TYR A 86 -3.12 11.88 -7.47
CA TYR A 86 -3.66 10.77 -8.24
C TYR A 86 -4.33 9.74 -7.32
N GLU A 87 -5.52 9.29 -7.72
CA GLU A 87 -6.22 8.19 -7.07
C GLU A 87 -5.44 6.89 -7.31
N PRO A 88 -5.15 6.09 -6.25
CA PRO A 88 -4.45 4.81 -6.40
C PRO A 88 -5.11 3.85 -7.40
N LEU A 89 -6.44 3.92 -7.51
CA LEU A 89 -7.22 3.11 -8.43
C LEU A 89 -6.88 3.39 -9.90
N VAL A 90 -6.71 4.66 -10.25
CA VAL A 90 -6.35 5.07 -11.62
C VAL A 90 -4.95 4.58 -11.97
N LEU A 91 -3.99 4.74 -11.06
CA LEU A 91 -2.63 4.23 -11.26
C LEU A 91 -2.61 2.70 -11.37
N ALA A 92 -3.37 2.00 -10.54
CA ALA A 92 -3.47 0.54 -10.61
C ALA A 92 -4.03 0.06 -11.94
N THR A 93 -5.02 0.75 -12.50
CA THR A 93 -5.58 0.43 -13.81
C THR A 93 -4.53 0.59 -14.93
N VAL A 94 -3.76 1.68 -14.90
CA VAL A 94 -2.68 1.94 -15.88
C VAL A 94 -1.61 0.84 -15.78
N PHE A 95 -1.18 0.49 -14.56
CA PHE A 95 -0.19 -0.57 -14.38
C PHE A 95 -0.74 -1.96 -14.74
N ALA A 96 -2.04 -2.23 -14.50
CA ALA A 96 -2.67 -3.48 -14.91
C ALA A 96 -2.68 -3.66 -16.45
N MET A 97 -2.80 -2.56 -17.21
CA MET A 97 -2.69 -2.61 -18.67
C MET A 97 -1.26 -2.94 -19.14
N ILE A 98 -0.23 -2.57 -18.37
CA ILE A 98 1.18 -2.81 -18.74
C ILE A 98 1.64 -4.19 -18.29
N VAL A 99 1.33 -4.57 -17.06
CA VAL A 99 1.80 -5.80 -16.41
C VAL A 99 0.92 -7.01 -16.73
N GLY A 100 -0.37 -6.75 -16.99
CA GLY A 100 -1.41 -7.75 -17.23
C GLY A 100 -2.51 -7.69 -16.17
N PHE A 101 -3.76 -7.82 -16.64
CA PHE A 101 -4.94 -7.85 -15.78
C PHE A 101 -4.92 -9.07 -14.84
N GLY A 102 -5.27 -8.86 -13.57
CA GLY A 102 -5.28 -9.89 -12.53
C GLY A 102 -3.94 -10.10 -11.84
N SER A 103 -2.90 -9.36 -12.24
CA SER A 103 -1.59 -9.43 -11.60
C SER A 103 -1.55 -8.59 -10.31
N PRO A 104 -1.31 -9.21 -9.12
CA PRO A 104 -1.13 -8.47 -7.87
C PRO A 104 0.02 -7.46 -7.92
N PHE A 105 0.97 -7.67 -8.82
CA PHE A 105 2.13 -6.80 -8.99
C PHE A 105 1.74 -5.38 -9.46
N ALA A 106 0.72 -5.26 -10.31
CA ALA A 106 0.18 -3.96 -10.73
C ALA A 106 -0.36 -3.15 -9.53
N GLY A 107 -1.11 -3.82 -8.64
CA GLY A 107 -1.60 -3.22 -7.39
C GLY A 107 -0.48 -2.81 -6.44
N VAL A 108 0.54 -3.67 -6.27
CA VAL A 108 1.72 -3.36 -5.44
C VAL A 108 2.44 -2.12 -5.93
N ILE A 109 2.70 -1.98 -7.23
CA ILE A 109 3.39 -0.81 -7.78
C ILE A 109 2.57 0.46 -7.53
N ALA A 110 1.28 0.44 -7.88
CA ALA A 110 0.41 1.59 -7.73
C ALA A 110 0.32 2.07 -6.27
N LEU A 111 0.08 1.13 -5.34
CA LEU A 111 0.03 1.42 -3.92
C LEU A 111 1.38 1.89 -3.36
N SER A 112 2.49 1.30 -3.80
CA SER A 112 3.82 1.71 -3.34
C SER A 112 4.14 3.15 -3.70
N ILE A 113 3.81 3.57 -4.93
CA ILE A 113 4.06 4.93 -5.42
C ILE A 113 3.21 5.94 -4.64
N THR A 114 1.91 5.68 -4.48
CA THR A 114 1.00 6.59 -3.77
C THR A 114 1.30 6.65 -2.27
N THR A 115 1.65 5.52 -1.67
CA THR A 115 2.07 5.44 -0.27
C THR A 115 3.38 6.18 -0.04
N ALA A 116 4.37 6.02 -0.92
CA ALA A 116 5.65 6.74 -0.83
C ALA A 116 5.45 8.26 -0.88
N ALA A 117 4.56 8.75 -1.75
CA ALA A 117 4.27 10.17 -1.85
C ALA A 117 3.53 10.70 -0.62
N SER A 118 2.53 9.96 -0.13
CA SER A 118 1.74 10.34 1.04
C SER A 118 2.57 10.31 2.32
N LEU A 119 3.27 9.20 2.59
CA LEU A 119 4.16 9.08 3.75
C LEU A 119 5.34 10.03 3.66
N GLY A 120 5.93 10.23 2.48
CA GLY A 120 7.03 11.17 2.30
C GLY A 120 6.66 12.59 2.73
N LYS A 121 5.44 13.02 2.43
CA LYS A 121 4.93 14.31 2.90
C LYS A 121 4.65 14.31 4.40
N MET A 122 3.93 13.33 4.93
CA MET A 122 3.61 13.25 6.37
C MET A 122 4.88 13.16 7.22
N PHE A 123 5.86 12.38 6.80
CA PHE A 123 7.16 12.28 7.45
C PHE A 123 7.93 13.60 7.40
N SER A 124 7.87 14.33 6.27
CA SER A 124 8.53 15.63 6.17
C SER A 124 7.90 16.66 7.13
N GLU A 125 6.60 16.62 7.30
CA GLU A 125 5.88 17.48 8.26
C GLU A 125 6.23 17.12 9.71
N ALA A 126 6.36 15.83 10.04
CA ALA A 126 6.84 15.38 11.35
C ALA A 126 8.28 15.85 11.62
N VAL A 127 9.16 15.76 10.63
CA VAL A 127 10.54 16.27 10.74
C VAL A 127 10.57 17.80 10.90
N GLU A 128 9.65 18.52 10.29
CA GLU A 128 9.54 19.98 10.43
C GLU A 128 8.99 20.41 11.81
N SER A 129 8.19 19.58 12.46
CA SER A 129 7.54 19.85 13.75
C SER A 129 8.36 19.47 14.98
N ILE A 130 9.59 19.00 14.82
CA ILE A 130 10.49 18.60 15.91
C ILE A 130 10.71 19.78 16.89
N ASP A 131 10.58 19.50 18.19
CA ASP A 131 10.91 20.46 19.24
C ASP A 131 12.42 20.73 19.31
N SER A 132 12.80 21.99 19.35
CA SER A 132 14.18 22.43 19.46
C SER A 132 14.78 22.22 20.85
N GLY A 133 13.96 22.16 21.92
CA GLY A 133 14.41 22.04 23.29
C GLY A 133 15.37 20.84 23.53
N PRO A 134 14.99 19.61 23.18
CA PRO A 134 15.88 18.45 23.28
C PRO A 134 17.15 18.58 22.43
N ILE A 135 17.05 19.22 21.25
CA ILE A 135 18.21 19.45 20.37
C ILE A 135 19.21 20.40 21.04
N GLU A 136 18.73 21.50 21.60
CA GLU A 136 19.55 22.48 22.32
C GLU A 136 20.16 21.87 23.57
N ALA A 137 19.40 21.09 24.35
CA ALA A 137 19.90 20.43 25.55
C ALA A 137 21.04 19.45 25.25
N ILE A 138 20.89 18.59 24.25
CA ILE A 138 21.94 17.65 23.83
C ILE A 138 23.15 18.39 23.24
N THR A 139 22.92 19.46 22.47
CA THR A 139 24.00 20.26 21.92
C THR A 139 24.80 20.97 23.02
N ALA A 140 24.17 21.45 24.07
CA ALA A 140 24.81 22.10 25.22
C ALA A 140 25.74 21.14 26.01
N THR A 141 25.54 19.82 25.93
CA THR A 141 26.47 18.84 26.51
C THR A 141 27.76 18.62 25.72
N GLY A 142 27.93 19.32 24.58
CA GLY A 142 29.05 19.13 23.68
C GLY A 142 28.96 17.94 22.75
N ALA A 143 27.74 17.38 22.58
CA ALA A 143 27.51 16.27 21.69
C ALA A 143 27.77 16.59 20.22
N ASN A 144 28.32 15.64 19.48
CA ASN A 144 28.50 15.81 18.04
C ASN A 144 27.18 15.69 17.27
N LYS A 145 27.18 16.05 15.97
CA LYS A 145 25.95 16.04 15.14
C LYS A 145 25.26 14.69 15.08
N ILE A 146 26.00 13.58 15.09
CA ILE A 146 25.44 12.23 15.03
C ILE A 146 24.74 11.90 16.36
N GLN A 147 25.39 12.22 17.47
CA GLN A 147 24.81 12.03 18.81
C GLN A 147 23.54 12.90 18.98
N MET A 148 23.55 14.13 18.55
CA MET A 148 22.39 15.01 18.58
C MET A 148 21.22 14.40 17.77
N VAL A 149 21.47 13.92 16.56
CA VAL A 149 20.43 13.26 15.75
C VAL A 149 19.91 12.01 16.44
N MET A 150 20.78 11.13 16.94
CA MET A 150 20.37 9.87 17.56
C MET A 150 19.60 10.04 18.87
N TYR A 151 19.95 11.02 19.70
CA TYR A 151 19.37 11.19 21.04
C TYR A 151 18.31 12.29 21.12
N ALA A 152 18.30 13.27 20.24
CA ALA A 152 17.31 14.34 20.26
C ALA A 152 16.27 14.21 19.13
N VAL A 153 16.69 13.89 17.90
CA VAL A 153 15.80 13.90 16.73
C VAL A 153 15.09 12.56 16.57
N VAL A 154 15.82 11.45 16.52
CA VAL A 154 15.26 10.12 16.26
C VAL A 154 14.16 9.73 17.25
N PRO A 155 14.29 9.93 18.58
CA PRO A 155 13.23 9.57 19.52
C PRO A 155 11.92 10.36 19.31
N GLN A 156 12.01 11.57 18.75
CA GLN A 156 10.82 12.38 18.45
C GLN A 156 10.11 11.93 17.19
N ILE A 157 10.83 11.58 16.12
CA ILE A 157 10.23 11.25 14.82
C ILE A 157 9.78 9.79 14.69
N VAL A 158 10.43 8.84 15.38
CA VAL A 158 10.13 7.40 15.24
C VAL A 158 8.69 7.05 15.61
N PRO A 159 8.12 7.54 16.73
CA PRO A 159 6.72 7.27 17.06
C PRO A 159 5.74 7.73 16.00
N ASP A 160 5.95 8.92 15.43
CA ASP A 160 5.12 9.48 14.38
C ASP A 160 5.24 8.67 13.07
N PHE A 161 6.45 8.31 12.69
CA PHE A 161 6.71 7.50 11.49
C PHE A 161 6.06 6.13 11.58
N LEU A 162 6.12 5.48 12.73
CA LEU A 162 5.44 4.20 12.97
C LEU A 162 3.93 4.36 12.90
N SER A 163 3.38 5.38 13.53
CA SER A 163 1.95 5.66 13.54
C SER A 163 1.41 5.91 12.13
N PHE A 164 2.10 6.72 11.33
CA PHE A 164 1.71 6.99 9.95
C PHE A 164 1.87 5.75 9.06
N THR A 165 2.89 4.92 9.28
CA THR A 165 3.09 3.69 8.51
C THR A 165 1.97 2.68 8.80
N ILE A 166 1.58 2.48 10.06
CA ILE A 166 0.48 1.60 10.45
C ILE A 166 -0.85 2.10 9.89
N TYR A 167 -1.09 3.41 9.96
CA TYR A 167 -2.27 4.05 9.39
C TYR A 167 -2.36 3.82 7.87
N HIS A 168 -1.25 4.00 7.14
CA HIS A 168 -1.22 3.72 5.69
C HIS A 168 -1.37 2.25 5.36
N TRP A 169 -0.92 1.34 6.23
CA TRP A 169 -1.17 -0.08 6.03
C TRP A 169 -2.68 -0.39 6.09
N ASP A 170 -3.41 0.13 7.07
CA ASP A 170 -4.88 -0.03 7.15
C ASP A 170 -5.56 0.50 5.87
N ILE A 171 -5.20 1.70 5.43
CA ILE A 171 -5.72 2.29 4.19
C ILE A 171 -5.41 1.38 2.99
N ASN A 172 -4.19 0.89 2.87
CA ASN A 172 -3.75 0.08 1.74
C ASN A 172 -4.46 -1.29 1.71
N VAL A 173 -4.75 -1.91 2.85
CA VAL A 173 -5.57 -3.14 2.91
C VAL A 173 -6.95 -2.90 2.32
N ARG A 174 -7.58 -1.79 2.66
CA ARG A 174 -8.89 -1.41 2.16
C ARG A 174 -8.87 -1.10 0.66
N ILE A 175 -7.91 -0.31 0.22
CA ILE A 175 -7.77 0.08 -1.20
C ILE A 175 -7.38 -1.12 -2.06
N SER A 176 -6.54 -2.05 -1.57
CA SER A 176 -6.12 -3.24 -2.33
C SER A 176 -7.29 -4.13 -2.72
N THR A 177 -8.32 -4.21 -1.87
CA THR A 177 -9.57 -4.92 -2.19
C THR A 177 -10.28 -4.28 -3.39
N ILE A 178 -10.34 -2.94 -3.43
CA ILE A 178 -10.99 -2.19 -4.52
C ILE A 178 -10.16 -2.27 -5.81
N ILE A 179 -8.85 -2.17 -5.71
CA ILE A 179 -7.91 -2.28 -6.84
C ILE A 179 -8.05 -3.62 -7.56
N GLY A 180 -8.43 -4.67 -6.83
CA GLY A 180 -8.71 -5.97 -7.43
C GLY A 180 -9.78 -5.91 -8.52
N PHE A 181 -10.82 -5.10 -8.38
CA PHE A 181 -11.89 -4.96 -9.38
C PHE A 181 -11.40 -4.38 -10.71
N VAL A 182 -10.35 -3.59 -10.70
CA VAL A 182 -9.75 -2.99 -11.91
C VAL A 182 -8.56 -3.77 -12.44
N GLY A 183 -8.40 -5.02 -12.00
CA GLY A 183 -7.37 -5.92 -12.50
C GLY A 183 -6.06 -5.92 -11.72
N GLY A 184 -6.03 -5.35 -10.53
CA GLY A 184 -4.86 -5.35 -9.63
C GLY A 184 -4.71 -6.61 -8.78
N GLY A 185 -5.41 -7.71 -9.09
CA GLY A 185 -5.29 -8.99 -8.37
C GLY A 185 -6.04 -9.06 -7.04
N GLY A 186 -5.82 -10.12 -6.28
CA GLY A 186 -6.41 -10.33 -4.96
C GLY A 186 -7.90 -10.66 -4.96
N ILE A 187 -8.55 -10.48 -3.79
CA ILE A 187 -9.95 -10.87 -3.58
C ILE A 187 -10.92 -10.09 -4.48
N GLY A 188 -10.65 -8.81 -4.74
CA GLY A 188 -11.52 -8.00 -5.62
C GLY A 188 -11.51 -8.52 -7.06
N TYR A 189 -10.38 -8.97 -7.56
CA TYR A 189 -10.27 -9.57 -8.89
C TYR A 189 -11.02 -10.91 -8.96
N PHE A 190 -10.84 -11.75 -7.95
CA PHE A 190 -11.57 -13.02 -7.83
C PHE A 190 -13.09 -12.80 -7.86
N LEU A 191 -13.58 -11.85 -7.08
CA LEU A 191 -15.00 -11.50 -7.03
C LEU A 191 -15.51 -10.95 -8.37
N SER A 192 -14.77 -10.02 -8.98
CA SER A 192 -15.09 -9.47 -10.30
C SER A 192 -15.19 -10.57 -11.37
N GLN A 193 -14.26 -11.52 -11.37
CA GLN A 193 -14.28 -12.64 -12.31
C GLN A 193 -15.51 -13.54 -12.13
N ARG A 194 -15.88 -13.85 -10.87
CA ARG A 194 -17.06 -14.67 -10.58
C ARG A 194 -18.36 -13.98 -10.97
N ILE A 195 -18.48 -12.68 -10.75
CA ILE A 195 -19.62 -11.88 -11.18
C ILE A 195 -19.73 -11.89 -12.72
N ASN A 196 -18.62 -11.66 -13.41
CA ASN A 196 -18.59 -11.60 -14.88
C ASN A 196 -18.90 -12.95 -15.54
N THR A 197 -18.62 -14.07 -14.85
CA THR A 197 -18.97 -15.42 -15.31
C THR A 197 -20.36 -15.87 -14.86
N LEU A 198 -21.18 -14.98 -14.29
CA LEU A 198 -22.55 -15.24 -13.79
C LEU A 198 -22.64 -16.33 -12.71
N GLN A 199 -21.54 -16.58 -12.00
CA GLN A 199 -21.47 -17.55 -10.90
C GLN A 199 -21.83 -16.88 -9.56
N TYR A 200 -23.05 -16.31 -9.48
CA TYR A 200 -23.48 -15.51 -8.33
C TYR A 200 -23.51 -16.28 -7.00
N THR A 201 -23.78 -17.58 -7.02
CA THR A 201 -23.76 -18.43 -5.83
C THR A 201 -22.35 -18.54 -5.23
N GLN A 202 -21.31 -18.54 -6.06
CA GLN A 202 -19.92 -18.59 -5.62
C GLN A 202 -19.36 -17.20 -5.28
N ALA A 203 -20.00 -16.14 -5.77
CA ALA A 203 -19.64 -14.77 -5.41
C ALA A 203 -20.27 -14.34 -4.06
N GLY A 204 -21.31 -15.01 -3.61
CA GLY A 204 -22.05 -14.69 -2.38
C GLY A 204 -21.69 -15.57 -1.17
N THR A 205 -20.81 -16.54 -1.32
CA THR A 205 -20.25 -17.36 -0.24
C THR A 205 -18.90 -16.85 0.21
#